data_cbc6b51e8a6130a25d971692451b6eca
#
_entry.id   cbc6b51e8a6130a25d971692451b6eca
#
_cell.length_a   1.000
_cell.length_b   1.000
_cell.length_c   1.000
_cell.angle_alpha   90.00
_cell.angle_beta   90.00
_cell.angle_gamma   90.00
#
_symmetry.space_group_name_H-M   'P 1'
#
loop_
_entity.id
_entity.type
_entity.pdbx_description
1 polymer ?
#
loop_
_entity_poly.entity_id
_entity_poly.type
_entity_poly.pdbx_seq_one_letter_code
_entity_poly.pdbx_strand_id
1 'polypeptide(L)'
;YLQNLVKDRIKKLFPSLGPDDIRCSLMSENGADVKLTSLMARKLFPYSVEAKNRQDYKQLYNAFKQAKKHTALEPLLVVKMNREKPLAIIDLEHFFKLQEDD
;
A
#
# COMPACT_ATOMS: atom_id res chain seq x y z
N TYR A 1 3.52 2.85 -13.03
CA TYR A 1 2.44 1.85 -13.01
C TYR A 1 1.94 1.56 -11.61
N LEU A 2 2.83 1.19 -10.69
CA LEU A 2 2.42 0.81 -9.34
C LEU A 2 1.78 1.98 -8.58
N GLN A 3 2.32 3.17 -8.73
CA GLN A 3 1.75 4.38 -8.13
C GLN A 3 0.34 4.62 -8.62
N ASN A 4 0.12 4.49 -9.93
CA ASN A 4 -1.20 4.70 -10.54
C ASN A 4 -2.19 3.63 -10.07
N LEU A 5 -1.73 2.39 -9.93
CA LEU A 5 -2.57 1.33 -9.40
C LEU A 5 -3.10 1.68 -8.01
N VAL A 6 -2.21 2.12 -7.12
CA VAL A 6 -2.58 2.50 -5.75
C VAL A 6 -3.54 3.70 -5.78
N LYS A 7 -3.21 4.73 -6.55
CA LYS A 7 -4.07 5.92 -6.67
C LYS A 7 -5.47 5.55 -7.15
N ASP A 8 -5.55 4.72 -8.19
CA ASP A 8 -6.83 4.34 -8.77
C ASP A 8 -7.67 3.52 -7.79
N ARG A 9 -7.03 2.66 -7.00
CA ARG A 9 -7.75 1.90 -5.97
C ARG A 9 -8.27 2.80 -4.86
N ILE A 10 -7.51 3.82 -4.46
CA ILE A 10 -7.96 4.78 -3.45
C ILE A 10 -9.17 5.56 -3.97
N LYS A 11 -9.14 5.99 -5.23
CA LYS A 11 -10.25 6.70 -5.84
C LYS A 11 -11.50 5.82 -5.99
N LYS A 12 -11.29 4.54 -6.26
CA LYS A 12 -12.40 3.58 -6.33
C LYS A 12 -13.03 3.38 -4.97
N LEU A 13 -12.22 3.34 -3.93
CA LEU A 13 -12.68 3.21 -2.55
C LEU A 13 -13.42 4.47 -2.08
N PHE A 14 -12.94 5.64 -2.49
CA PHE A 14 -13.50 6.94 -2.14
C PHE A 14 -13.79 7.76 -3.41
N PRO A 15 -14.91 7.49 -4.09
CA PRO A 15 -15.19 8.14 -5.39
C PRO A 15 -15.34 9.65 -5.34
N SER A 16 -15.55 10.23 -4.16
CA SER A 16 -15.66 11.68 -4.02
C SER A 16 -14.31 12.39 -4.18
N LEU A 17 -13.18 11.66 -4.12
CA LEU A 17 -11.87 12.27 -4.27
C LEU A 17 -11.59 12.59 -5.74
N GLY A 18 -11.27 13.86 -6.01
CA GLY A 18 -10.94 14.33 -7.35
C GLY A 18 -9.46 14.66 -7.50
N PRO A 19 -9.08 15.27 -8.64
CA PRO A 19 -7.67 15.58 -8.93
C PRO A 19 -7.04 16.54 -7.92
N ASP A 20 -7.84 17.35 -7.23
CA ASP A 20 -7.33 18.26 -6.21
C ASP A 20 -7.09 17.56 -4.88
N ASP A 21 -7.57 16.34 -4.73
CA ASP A 21 -7.47 15.59 -3.48
C ASP A 21 -6.36 14.56 -3.50
N ILE A 22 -6.10 13.95 -4.64
CA ILE A 22 -5.15 12.85 -4.76
C ILE A 22 -4.50 12.85 -6.14
N ARG A 23 -3.18 12.67 -6.16
CA ARG A 23 -2.41 12.53 -7.41
C ARG A 23 -1.13 11.76 -7.16
N CYS A 24 -0.54 11.26 -8.23
CA CYS A 24 0.78 10.64 -8.14
C CYS A 24 1.87 11.72 -8.09
N SER A 25 2.97 11.37 -7.44
CA SER A 25 4.15 12.22 -7.40
C SER A 25 4.75 12.35 -8.80
N LEU A 26 5.24 13.55 -9.11
CA LEU A 26 5.98 13.79 -10.34
C LEU A 26 7.44 13.33 -10.18
N MET A 27 8.11 13.10 -11.29
CA MET A 27 9.54 12.77 -11.28
C MET A 27 10.29 13.89 -10.56
N SER A 28 11.21 13.54 -9.66
CA SER A 28 11.99 14.46 -8.86
C SER A 28 11.22 15.18 -7.75
N GLU A 29 9.94 14.89 -7.59
CA GLU A 29 9.18 15.48 -6.51
C GLU A 29 9.44 14.74 -5.21
N ASN A 30 9.61 15.49 -4.11
CA ASN A 30 9.82 14.90 -2.78
C ASN A 30 8.49 14.47 -2.15
N GLY A 31 8.61 13.58 -1.17
CA GLY A 31 7.45 13.12 -0.39
C GLY A 31 6.91 11.80 -0.88
N ALA A 32 5.69 11.48 -0.47
CA ALA A 32 5.06 10.20 -0.79
C ALA A 32 4.80 10.05 -2.29
N ASP A 33 4.85 8.82 -2.77
CA ASP A 33 4.64 8.51 -4.19
C ASP A 33 3.20 8.78 -4.64
N VAL A 34 2.25 8.61 -3.75
CA VAL A 34 0.86 9.01 -3.99
C VAL A 34 0.56 10.12 -3.00
N LYS A 35 0.24 11.31 -3.54
CA LYS A 35 0.04 12.49 -2.72
C LYS A 35 -1.42 12.70 -2.42
N LEU A 36 -1.73 12.80 -1.13
CA LEU A 36 -3.05 13.14 -0.62
C LEU A 36 -3.02 14.62 -0.30
N THR A 37 -3.54 15.44 -1.20
CA THR A 37 -3.33 16.88 -1.18
C THR A 37 -4.42 17.65 -0.44
N SER A 38 -5.54 17.02 -0.12
CA SER A 38 -6.60 17.66 0.65
C SER A 38 -6.69 17.05 2.05
N LEU A 39 -7.25 17.82 2.96
CA LEU A 39 -7.51 17.35 4.32
C LEU A 39 -8.50 16.17 4.31
N MET A 40 -9.52 16.25 3.45
CA MET A 40 -10.50 15.18 3.33
C MET A 40 -9.84 13.86 2.91
N ALA A 41 -8.96 13.91 1.91
CA ALA A 41 -8.26 12.72 1.44
C ALA A 41 -7.42 12.10 2.54
N ARG A 42 -6.71 12.91 3.31
CA ARG A 42 -5.87 12.44 4.42
C ARG A 42 -6.67 11.83 5.55
N LYS A 43 -7.88 12.30 5.76
CA LYS A 43 -8.77 11.71 6.77
C LYS A 43 -9.34 10.37 6.31
N LEU A 44 -9.70 10.27 5.04
CA LEU A 44 -10.28 9.06 4.49
C LEU A 44 -9.23 7.95 4.32
N PHE A 45 -8.02 8.33 3.92
CA PHE A 45 -6.94 7.39 3.67
C PHE A 45 -5.64 7.88 4.33
N PRO A 46 -5.46 7.64 5.64
CA PRO A 46 -4.36 8.24 6.41
C PRO A 46 -3.05 7.47 6.28
N TYR A 47 -2.57 7.27 5.05
CA TYR A 47 -1.36 6.52 4.80
C TYR A 47 -0.41 7.29 3.89
N SER A 48 0.88 7.25 4.23
CA SER A 48 1.93 7.77 3.37
C SER A 48 2.41 6.64 2.48
N VAL A 49 2.25 6.79 1.17
CA VAL A 49 2.48 5.70 0.23
C VAL A 49 3.85 5.80 -0.41
N GLU A 50 4.62 4.73 -0.29
CA GLU A 50 5.88 4.53 -1.01
C GLU A 50 5.71 3.28 -1.87
N ALA A 51 5.89 3.40 -3.19
CA ALA A 51 5.73 2.29 -4.12
C ALA A 51 7.09 1.89 -4.69
N LYS A 52 7.47 0.63 -4.53
CA LYS A 52 8.75 0.10 -5.02
C LYS A 52 8.48 -1.15 -5.85
N ASN A 53 9.01 -1.17 -7.07
CA ASN A 53 8.96 -2.33 -7.94
C ASN A 53 10.39 -2.77 -8.22
N ARG A 54 10.84 -3.88 -7.60
CA ARG A 54 12.22 -4.33 -7.67
C ARG A 54 12.30 -5.83 -7.89
N GLN A 55 13.32 -6.26 -8.62
CA GLN A 55 13.58 -7.67 -8.87
C GLN A 55 14.17 -8.37 -7.64
N ASP A 56 14.83 -7.64 -6.77
CA ASP A 56 15.50 -8.21 -5.61
C ASP A 56 14.55 -8.45 -4.43
N TYR A 57 13.25 -8.36 -4.63
CA TYR A 57 12.24 -8.73 -3.62
C TYR A 57 11.87 -10.22 -3.65
N LYS A 58 12.62 -11.03 -4.38
CA LYS A 58 12.29 -12.45 -4.57
C LYS A 58 12.15 -13.20 -3.25
N GLN A 59 13.09 -12.99 -2.33
CA GLN A 59 13.05 -13.69 -1.03
C GLN A 59 11.84 -13.30 -0.21
N LEU A 60 11.46 -12.02 -0.27
CA LEU A 60 10.30 -11.51 0.42
C LEU A 60 9.01 -12.19 -0.09
N TYR A 61 8.88 -12.25 -1.40
CA TYR A 61 7.72 -12.92 -2.01
C TYR A 61 7.71 -14.41 -1.71
N ASN A 62 8.87 -15.07 -1.71
CA ASN A 62 8.95 -16.50 -1.36
C ASN A 62 8.48 -16.74 0.07
N ALA A 63 8.89 -15.88 1.01
CA ALA A 63 8.44 -15.98 2.40
C ALA A 63 6.94 -15.78 2.53
N PHE A 64 6.39 -14.81 1.79
CA PHE A 64 4.95 -14.55 1.79
C PHE A 64 4.18 -15.76 1.25
N LYS A 65 4.69 -16.39 0.18
CA LYS A 65 4.07 -17.60 -0.37
C LYS A 65 4.09 -18.75 0.60
N GLN A 66 5.12 -18.83 1.47
CA GLN A 66 5.17 -19.86 2.51
C GLN A 66 4.00 -19.70 3.48
N ALA A 67 3.72 -18.49 3.91
CA ALA A 67 2.58 -18.22 4.77
C ALA A 67 1.27 -18.64 4.10
N LYS A 68 1.16 -18.42 2.80
CA LYS A 68 -0.04 -18.77 2.03
C LYS A 68 -0.28 -20.27 1.93
N LYS A 69 0.80 -21.07 1.97
CA LYS A 69 0.71 -22.53 1.81
C LYS A 69 0.11 -23.25 3.01
N HIS A 70 0.15 -22.65 4.18
CA HIS A 70 -0.20 -23.35 5.42
C HIS A 70 -1.67 -23.53 5.63
N THR A 71 -2.49 -22.59 5.19
CA THR A 71 -3.94 -22.63 5.39
C THR A 71 -4.66 -21.85 4.30
N ALA A 72 -6.01 -21.87 4.36
CA ALA A 72 -6.83 -21.02 3.52
C ALA A 72 -7.01 -19.61 4.11
N LEU A 73 -6.37 -19.31 5.24
CA LEU A 73 -6.44 -18.00 5.85
C LEU A 73 -5.60 -16.98 5.06
N GLU A 74 -5.90 -15.71 5.23
CA GLU A 74 -5.13 -14.66 4.59
C GLU A 74 -3.69 -14.66 5.11
N PRO A 75 -2.71 -14.63 4.22
CA PRO A 75 -1.31 -14.64 4.67
C PRO A 75 -0.93 -13.31 5.29
N LEU A 76 -0.18 -13.39 6.37
CA LEU A 76 0.42 -12.26 7.04
C LEU A 76 1.88 -12.59 7.26
N LEU A 77 2.77 -11.85 6.63
CA LEU A 77 4.21 -12.02 6.81
C LEU A 77 4.72 -10.94 7.75
N VAL A 78 5.35 -11.36 8.84
CA VAL A 78 5.97 -10.43 9.78
C VAL A 78 7.48 -10.52 9.58
N VAL A 79 8.11 -9.39 9.32
CA VAL A 79 9.55 -9.32 9.11
C VAL A 79 10.18 -8.38 10.11
N LYS A 80 11.43 -8.66 10.45
CA LYS A 80 12.16 -7.80 11.37
C LYS A 80 13.65 -7.89 11.06
N MET A 81 14.32 -6.78 11.05
CA MET A 81 15.78 -6.69 10.99
C MET A 81 16.28 -6.27 12.37
N ASN A 82 17.54 -6.64 12.69
CA ASN A 82 18.12 -6.25 13.97
C ASN A 82 18.03 -4.73 14.15
N ARG A 83 17.64 -4.31 15.34
CA ARG A 83 17.53 -2.89 15.75
C ARG A 83 16.43 -2.12 15.00
N GLU A 84 15.59 -2.80 14.24
CA GLU A 84 14.46 -2.19 13.54
C GLU A 84 13.15 -2.70 14.13
N LYS A 85 12.08 -1.93 13.91
CA LYS A 85 10.75 -2.36 14.32
C LYS A 85 10.25 -3.46 13.39
N PRO A 86 9.44 -4.40 13.90
CA PRO A 86 8.80 -5.38 13.02
C PRO A 86 7.85 -4.71 12.05
N LEU A 87 7.77 -5.24 10.84
CA LEU A 87 6.84 -4.79 9.81
C LEU A 87 5.92 -5.93 9.42
N ALA A 88 4.71 -5.60 9.03
CA ALA A 88 3.74 -6.56 8.54
C ALA A 88 3.54 -6.37 7.04
N ILE A 89 3.51 -7.48 6.32
CA ILE A 89 3.30 -7.50 4.87
C ILE A 89 2.04 -8.32 4.60
N ILE A 90 1.09 -7.72 3.92
CA ILE A 90 -0.15 -8.37 3.52
C ILE A 90 -0.39 -8.12 2.03
N ASP A 91 -1.30 -8.89 1.45
CA ASP A 91 -1.73 -8.68 0.08
C ASP A 91 -2.37 -7.30 -0.05
N LEU A 92 -2.01 -6.57 -1.11
CA LEU A 92 -2.52 -5.20 -1.31
C LEU A 92 -4.04 -5.17 -1.47
N GLU A 93 -4.61 -6.14 -2.18
CA GLU A 93 -6.06 -6.23 -2.34
C GLU A 93 -6.76 -6.45 -1.00
N HIS A 94 -6.16 -7.29 -0.15
CA HIS A 94 -6.69 -7.54 1.19
C HIS A 94 -6.64 -6.25 2.02
N PHE A 95 -5.54 -5.49 1.91
CA PHE A 95 -5.43 -4.21 2.60
C PHE A 95 -6.57 -3.27 2.21
N PHE A 96 -6.87 -3.16 0.90
CA PHE A 96 -7.96 -2.29 0.45
C PHE A 96 -9.33 -2.78 0.91
N LYS A 97 -9.52 -4.10 0.98
CA LYS A 97 -10.75 -4.65 1.54
C LYS A 97 -10.96 -4.24 2.99
N LEU A 98 -9.88 -4.24 3.78
CA LEU A 98 -9.96 -3.83 5.18
C LEU A 98 -10.37 -2.36 5.31
N GLN A 99 -10.05 -1.54 4.32
CA GLN A 99 -10.42 -0.13 4.34
C GLN A 99 -11.91 0.09 4.05
N GLU A 100 -12.57 -0.86 3.44
CA GLU A 100 -14.02 -0.78 3.16
C GLU A 100 -14.86 -1.04 4.40
N ASP A 101 -14.32 -1.80 5.35
CA ASP A 101 -15.04 -2.23 6.54
C ASP A 101 -14.99 -1.17 7.62
N ASP A 102 -16.11 -0.68 8.03
CA ASP A 102 -16.24 0.27 9.15
C ASP A 102 -17.11 -0.33 10.25
#